data_4faa904af1a0aa9980629913e6931bd0
#
_entry.id   4faa904af1a0aa9980629913e6931bd0
#
_cell.length_a   1.000
_cell.length_b   1.000
_cell.length_c   1.000
_cell.angle_alpha   90.00
_cell.angle_beta   90.00
_cell.angle_gamma   90.00
#
_symmetry.space_group_name_H-M   'P 1'
#
loop_
_entity.id
_entity.type
_entity.pdbx_description
1 polymer ?
#
loop_
_entity_poly.entity_id
_entity_poly.type
_entity_poly.pdbx_seq_one_letter_code
_entity_poly.pdbx_strand_id
1 'polypeptide(L)'
;MAITVKPLDAPLGAEIIGLDARNITPEDSKTIFDAFLKHHILVLHDQHLTDAELVEFGKCFGPIEKSRFISPLSGRDDIMVISNIREDGKPMGQLPDGEMSFHFDRIHQKQPCRAAALMAIEIPREGGDTMFSNMVLAYATLPEETKRKIAGKTALNRFTYGATSPDKREGAGPQCVHPVARTIPQTG
;
A
#
# COMPACT_ATOMS: atom_id res chain seq x y z
N MET A 1 -6.96 11.01 -24.45
CA MET A 1 -6.08 12.18 -24.17
C MET A 1 -4.87 11.62 -23.44
N ALA A 2 -3.68 12.19 -23.66
CA ALA A 2 -2.50 11.75 -22.90
C ALA A 2 -2.68 12.13 -21.43
N ILE A 3 -2.34 11.19 -20.53
CA ILE A 3 -2.35 11.44 -19.09
C ILE A 3 -1.20 12.38 -18.71
N THR A 4 -1.42 13.21 -17.69
CA THR A 4 -0.41 14.13 -17.18
C THR A 4 -0.02 13.74 -15.76
N VAL A 5 1.28 13.66 -15.51
CA VAL A 5 1.84 13.41 -14.17
C VAL A 5 2.27 14.75 -13.58
N LYS A 6 1.61 15.19 -12.52
CA LYS A 6 1.88 16.46 -11.83
C LYS A 6 2.43 16.19 -10.43
N PRO A 7 3.73 16.42 -10.18
CA PRO A 7 4.30 16.24 -8.84
C PRO A 7 3.58 17.10 -7.80
N LEU A 8 3.42 16.56 -6.60
CA LEU A 8 2.96 17.33 -5.43
C LEU A 8 4.10 18.21 -4.91
N ASP A 9 3.74 19.31 -4.26
CA ASP A 9 4.70 20.13 -3.49
C ASP A 9 5.02 19.46 -2.14
N ALA A 10 5.63 18.28 -2.24
CA ALA A 10 5.94 17.41 -1.11
C ALA A 10 7.13 16.50 -1.44
N PRO A 11 7.79 15.90 -0.43
CA PRO A 11 8.92 14.98 -0.65
C PRO A 11 8.57 13.71 -1.44
N LEU A 12 7.30 13.45 -1.67
CA LEU A 12 6.78 12.32 -2.45
C LEU A 12 5.38 12.65 -2.96
N GLY A 13 4.93 11.90 -3.97
CA GLY A 13 3.58 11.99 -4.51
C GLY A 13 3.49 12.73 -5.84
N ALA A 14 2.56 12.29 -6.67
CA ALA A 14 2.13 12.99 -7.88
C ALA A 14 0.65 12.74 -8.15
N GLU A 15 -0.04 13.74 -8.72
CA GLU A 15 -1.38 13.58 -9.28
C GLU A 15 -1.29 13.00 -10.69
N ILE A 16 -2.18 12.08 -11.00
CA ILE A 16 -2.40 11.58 -12.36
C ILE A 16 -3.68 12.24 -12.89
N ILE A 17 -3.52 13.13 -13.86
CA ILE A 17 -4.61 13.92 -14.42
C ILE A 17 -5.00 13.38 -15.80
N GLY A 18 -6.31 13.32 -16.06
CA GLY A 18 -6.87 12.90 -17.35
C GLY A 18 -6.94 11.38 -17.55
N LEU A 19 -6.69 10.58 -16.50
CA LEU A 19 -6.87 9.13 -16.52
C LEU A 19 -8.30 8.74 -16.15
N ASP A 20 -8.88 7.84 -16.93
CA ASP A 20 -10.01 7.00 -16.52
C ASP A 20 -9.49 5.60 -16.20
N ALA A 21 -9.41 5.27 -14.93
CA ALA A 21 -8.83 4.00 -14.48
C ALA A 21 -9.65 2.76 -14.86
N ARG A 22 -10.84 2.93 -15.45
CA ARG A 22 -11.64 1.83 -16.04
C ARG A 22 -11.11 1.41 -17.41
N ASN A 23 -10.38 2.29 -18.11
CA ASN A 23 -10.00 2.13 -19.51
C ASN A 23 -8.49 2.37 -19.70
N ILE A 24 -7.66 1.57 -19.05
CA ILE A 24 -6.20 1.73 -19.07
C ILE A 24 -5.61 1.07 -20.31
N THR A 25 -4.89 1.84 -21.11
CA THR A 25 -4.08 1.31 -22.20
C THR A 25 -2.72 0.78 -21.69
N PRO A 26 -2.03 -0.06 -22.48
CA PRO A 26 -0.65 -0.46 -22.12
C PRO A 26 0.31 0.72 -21.95
N GLU A 27 0.12 1.82 -22.71
CA GLU A 27 0.92 3.04 -22.59
C GLU A 27 0.62 3.78 -21.28
N ASP A 28 -0.67 3.89 -20.91
CA ASP A 28 -1.08 4.47 -19.63
C ASP A 28 -0.49 3.67 -18.47
N SER A 29 -0.60 2.34 -18.51
CA SER A 29 -0.04 1.45 -17.49
C SER A 29 1.47 1.66 -17.30
N LYS A 30 2.21 1.79 -18.41
CA LYS A 30 3.64 2.09 -18.35
C LYS A 30 3.90 3.46 -17.72
N THR A 31 3.18 4.50 -18.14
CA THR A 31 3.33 5.86 -17.61
C THR A 31 3.01 5.92 -16.12
N ILE A 32 1.94 5.24 -15.68
CA ILE A 32 1.54 5.13 -14.27
C ILE A 32 2.64 4.43 -13.47
N PHE A 33 3.16 3.31 -13.97
CA PHE A 33 4.20 2.56 -13.28
C PHE A 33 5.51 3.35 -13.17
N ASP A 34 5.94 4.03 -14.23
CA ASP A 34 7.12 4.89 -14.23
C ASP A 34 6.94 6.06 -13.25
N ALA A 35 5.75 6.68 -13.23
CA ALA A 35 5.42 7.73 -12.27
C ALA A 35 5.43 7.21 -10.82
N PHE A 36 4.91 6.02 -10.57
CA PHE A 36 4.95 5.37 -9.26
C PHE A 36 6.38 5.15 -8.77
N LEU A 37 7.25 4.63 -9.61
CA LEU A 37 8.67 4.43 -9.27
C LEU A 37 9.38 5.74 -8.93
N LYS A 38 9.00 6.83 -9.60
CA LYS A 38 9.61 8.14 -9.41
C LYS A 38 9.06 8.90 -8.20
N HIS A 39 7.75 8.83 -8.00
CA HIS A 39 7.04 9.67 -7.01
C HIS A 39 6.55 8.90 -5.79
N HIS A 40 6.59 7.54 -5.82
CA HIS A 40 6.22 6.60 -4.75
C HIS A 40 4.75 6.57 -4.37
N ILE A 41 4.03 7.68 -4.50
CA ILE A 41 2.59 7.81 -4.27
C ILE A 41 1.95 8.43 -5.51
N LEU A 42 0.83 7.87 -5.94
CA LEU A 42 0.00 8.44 -6.99
C LEU A 42 -1.39 8.74 -6.45
N VAL A 43 -1.90 9.90 -6.78
CA VAL A 43 -3.25 10.34 -6.42
C VAL A 43 -4.07 10.47 -7.70
N LEU A 44 -5.20 9.80 -7.72
CA LEU A 44 -6.18 9.83 -8.80
C LEU A 44 -7.50 10.34 -8.23
N HIS A 45 -7.98 11.46 -8.75
CA HIS A 45 -9.25 12.06 -8.32
C HIS A 45 -10.40 11.52 -9.16
N ASP A 46 -11.61 11.58 -8.61
CA ASP A 46 -12.88 11.31 -9.27
C ASP A 46 -12.97 9.95 -9.98
N GLN A 47 -12.32 8.94 -9.39
CA GLN A 47 -12.38 7.57 -9.90
C GLN A 47 -13.55 6.82 -9.23
N HIS A 48 -14.51 6.39 -10.04
CA HIS A 48 -15.66 5.59 -9.60
C HIS A 48 -15.55 4.18 -10.17
N LEU A 49 -14.78 3.34 -9.47
CA LEU A 49 -14.48 1.98 -9.91
C LEU A 49 -15.37 0.98 -9.17
N THR A 50 -15.77 -0.04 -9.88
CA THR A 50 -16.22 -1.29 -9.25
C THR A 50 -15.02 -2.03 -8.66
N ASP A 51 -15.26 -2.99 -7.76
CA ASP A 51 -14.21 -3.85 -7.22
C ASP A 51 -13.38 -4.55 -8.31
N ALA A 52 -14.04 -5.00 -9.38
CA ALA A 52 -13.37 -5.64 -10.50
C ALA A 52 -12.44 -4.68 -11.25
N GLU A 53 -12.88 -3.45 -11.49
CA GLU A 53 -12.09 -2.40 -12.15
C GLU A 53 -10.91 -1.96 -11.26
N LEU A 54 -11.09 -1.87 -9.94
CA LEU A 54 -9.99 -1.60 -9.01
C LEU A 54 -8.93 -2.70 -9.06
N VAL A 55 -9.34 -3.96 -9.14
CA VAL A 55 -8.43 -5.11 -9.29
C VAL A 55 -7.69 -5.04 -10.63
N GLU A 56 -8.38 -4.72 -11.74
CA GLU A 56 -7.72 -4.54 -13.04
C GLU A 56 -6.71 -3.38 -13.02
N PHE A 57 -7.07 -2.25 -12.41
CA PHE A 57 -6.13 -1.13 -12.19
C PHE A 57 -4.90 -1.57 -11.39
N GLY A 58 -5.09 -2.34 -10.33
CA GLY A 58 -4.01 -2.86 -9.50
C GLY A 58 -2.97 -3.68 -10.28
N LYS A 59 -3.36 -4.34 -11.37
CA LYS A 59 -2.47 -5.14 -12.22
C LYS A 59 -1.39 -4.31 -12.92
N CYS A 60 -1.56 -2.99 -13.04
CA CYS A 60 -0.52 -2.09 -13.53
C CYS A 60 0.77 -2.18 -12.67
N PHE A 61 0.65 -2.56 -11.40
CA PHE A 61 1.75 -2.64 -10.46
C PHE A 61 2.28 -4.06 -10.25
N GLY A 62 1.59 -5.06 -10.77
CA GLY A 62 1.98 -6.47 -10.68
C GLY A 62 0.83 -7.43 -10.38
N PRO A 63 1.13 -8.68 -10.07
CA PRO A 63 0.10 -9.66 -9.75
C PRO A 63 -0.65 -9.28 -8.47
N ILE A 64 -1.97 -9.48 -8.51
CA ILE A 64 -2.84 -9.22 -7.37
C ILE A 64 -2.66 -10.30 -6.33
N GLU A 65 -2.45 -9.88 -5.09
CA GLU A 65 -2.39 -10.79 -3.96
C GLU A 65 -3.78 -11.08 -3.39
N LYS A 66 -3.95 -12.30 -2.87
CA LYS A 66 -5.19 -12.73 -2.27
C LYS A 66 -5.16 -12.63 -0.75
N SER A 67 -6.26 -12.16 -0.18
CA SER A 67 -6.50 -12.12 1.25
C SER A 67 -7.07 -13.46 1.74
N ARG A 68 -6.69 -13.86 2.95
CA ARG A 68 -7.33 -14.99 3.62
C ARG A 68 -8.66 -14.61 4.27
N PHE A 69 -8.83 -13.32 4.53
CA PHE A 69 -10.07 -12.78 5.04
C PHE A 69 -10.88 -12.21 3.88
N ILE A 70 -12.09 -12.71 3.70
CA ILE A 70 -13.05 -12.20 2.73
C ILE A 70 -14.06 -11.36 3.52
N SER A 71 -14.07 -10.06 3.24
CA SER A 71 -15.06 -9.17 3.86
C SER A 71 -16.46 -9.48 3.31
N PRO A 72 -17.49 -9.56 4.17
CA PRO A 72 -18.87 -9.67 3.72
C PRO A 72 -19.30 -8.52 2.81
N LEU A 73 -18.68 -7.35 2.92
CA LEU A 73 -19.00 -6.16 2.11
C LEU A 73 -18.57 -6.29 0.66
N SER A 74 -17.45 -6.99 0.38
CA SER A 74 -16.99 -7.21 -1.01
C SER A 74 -17.26 -8.61 -1.52
N GLY A 75 -17.29 -9.62 -0.64
CA GLY A 75 -17.39 -11.02 -1.03
C GLY A 75 -16.16 -11.55 -1.82
N ARG A 76 -15.04 -10.80 -1.84
CA ARG A 76 -13.87 -11.06 -2.68
C ARG A 76 -12.62 -11.36 -1.83
N ASP A 77 -11.73 -12.20 -2.35
CA ASP A 77 -10.44 -12.51 -1.74
C ASP A 77 -9.27 -11.62 -2.26
N ASP A 78 -9.53 -10.85 -3.31
CA ASP A 78 -8.57 -9.93 -3.95
C ASP A 78 -8.81 -8.43 -3.58
N ILE A 79 -9.80 -8.18 -2.72
CA ILE A 79 -10.11 -6.85 -2.15
C ILE A 79 -10.04 -6.94 -0.63
N MET A 80 -9.29 -6.04 -0.03
CA MET A 80 -9.28 -5.83 1.41
C MET A 80 -10.15 -4.63 1.76
N VAL A 81 -11.25 -4.85 2.46
CA VAL A 81 -12.14 -3.76 2.91
C VAL A 81 -11.63 -3.25 4.25
N ILE A 82 -11.19 -2.00 4.29
CA ILE A 82 -10.87 -1.28 5.52
C ILE A 82 -12.12 -0.51 5.92
N SER A 83 -12.70 -0.84 7.06
CA SER A 83 -13.97 -0.26 7.48
C SER A 83 -14.20 -0.40 8.99
N ASN A 84 -14.80 0.61 9.59
CA ASN A 84 -15.29 0.58 10.96
C ASN A 84 -16.78 0.17 11.06
N ILE A 85 -17.41 -0.18 9.95
CA ILE A 85 -18.81 -0.67 9.92
C ILE A 85 -18.90 -1.98 10.71
N ARG A 86 -19.94 -2.06 11.53
CA ARG A 86 -20.27 -3.25 12.32
C ARG A 86 -21.71 -3.67 12.08
N GLU A 87 -21.95 -4.96 12.01
CA GLU A 87 -23.26 -5.58 11.98
C GLU A 87 -23.38 -6.53 13.18
N ASP A 88 -24.39 -6.38 13.98
CA ASP A 88 -24.55 -7.10 15.26
C ASP A 88 -23.28 -7.06 16.15
N GLY A 89 -22.59 -5.92 16.19
CA GLY A 89 -21.36 -5.71 16.93
C GLY A 89 -20.10 -6.35 16.31
N LYS A 90 -20.22 -7.07 15.17
CA LYS A 90 -19.10 -7.69 14.49
C LYS A 90 -18.54 -6.78 13.40
N PRO A 91 -17.21 -6.63 13.30
CA PRO A 91 -16.60 -5.87 12.20
C PRO A 91 -16.92 -6.49 10.83
N MET A 92 -17.33 -5.64 9.89
CA MET A 92 -17.58 -6.03 8.49
C MET A 92 -16.34 -5.88 7.61
N GLY A 93 -15.37 -5.09 8.04
CA GLY A 93 -14.08 -4.90 7.38
C GLY A 93 -12.90 -5.26 8.27
N GLN A 94 -11.71 -5.03 7.75
CA GLN A 94 -10.46 -5.14 8.50
C GLN A 94 -10.09 -3.79 9.11
N LEU A 95 -9.27 -3.81 10.18
CA LEU A 95 -8.77 -2.62 10.86
C LEU A 95 -9.90 -1.66 11.31
N PRO A 96 -10.90 -2.17 12.04
CA PRO A 96 -12.11 -1.40 12.34
C PRO A 96 -11.88 -0.25 13.32
N ASP A 97 -10.82 -0.30 14.11
CA ASP A 97 -10.55 0.66 15.18
C ASP A 97 -9.04 0.92 15.32
N GLY A 98 -8.71 2.13 15.75
CA GLY A 98 -7.38 2.53 16.17
C GLY A 98 -6.50 3.15 15.10
N GLU A 99 -5.43 3.77 15.55
CA GLU A 99 -4.38 4.32 14.70
C GLU A 99 -3.35 3.24 14.36
N MET A 100 -2.81 3.34 13.16
CA MET A 100 -1.72 2.49 12.72
C MET A 100 -0.39 3.24 12.77
N SER A 101 0.65 2.58 13.28
CA SER A 101 2.02 3.08 13.17
C SER A 101 2.51 3.01 11.74
N PHE A 102 3.51 3.80 11.37
CA PHE A 102 4.22 3.64 10.11
C PHE A 102 4.74 2.21 9.97
N HIS A 103 4.41 1.57 8.88
CA HIS A 103 4.77 0.19 8.58
C HIS A 103 5.00 0.00 7.08
N PHE A 104 5.48 -1.15 6.72
CA PHE A 104 5.59 -1.61 5.35
C PHE A 104 4.73 -2.87 5.19
N ASP A 105 3.81 -2.85 4.24
CA ASP A 105 2.89 -3.95 4.03
C ASP A 105 3.61 -5.24 3.67
N ARG A 106 3.21 -6.34 4.36
CA ARG A 106 3.72 -7.70 4.14
C ARG A 106 5.24 -7.86 4.22
N ILE A 107 5.93 -7.00 4.96
CA ILE A 107 7.38 -7.09 5.17
C ILE A 107 7.80 -8.43 5.81
N HIS A 108 6.89 -9.16 6.42
CA HIS A 108 7.10 -10.50 6.96
C HIS A 108 7.14 -11.61 5.88
N GLN A 109 6.91 -11.28 4.63
CA GLN A 109 6.98 -12.19 3.49
C GLN A 109 8.32 -12.06 2.76
N LYS A 110 8.74 -13.14 2.08
CA LYS A 110 9.95 -13.14 1.24
C LYS A 110 9.88 -12.08 0.14
N GLN A 111 8.71 -11.89 -0.44
CA GLN A 111 8.39 -10.82 -1.38
C GLN A 111 7.34 -9.91 -0.72
N PRO A 112 7.73 -8.77 -0.14
CA PRO A 112 6.79 -7.79 0.39
C PRO A 112 5.93 -7.17 -0.69
N CYS A 113 4.82 -6.57 -0.28
CA CYS A 113 3.92 -5.87 -1.18
C CYS A 113 4.68 -4.81 -2.00
N ARG A 114 4.50 -4.82 -3.33
CA ARG A 114 5.12 -3.83 -4.21
C ARG A 114 4.37 -2.50 -4.18
N ALA A 115 3.05 -2.57 -4.21
CA ALA A 115 2.15 -1.44 -4.18
C ALA A 115 0.83 -1.85 -3.52
N ALA A 116 0.12 -0.88 -2.97
CA ALA A 116 -1.28 -1.01 -2.56
C ALA A 116 -2.08 0.09 -3.25
N ALA A 117 -3.22 -0.27 -3.83
CA ALA A 117 -4.21 0.68 -4.33
C ALA A 117 -5.31 0.82 -3.28
N LEU A 118 -5.54 2.04 -2.82
CA LEU A 118 -6.59 2.36 -1.86
C LEU A 118 -7.63 3.22 -2.54
N MET A 119 -8.87 2.73 -2.58
CA MET A 119 -10.01 3.49 -3.09
C MET A 119 -10.88 3.96 -1.93
N ALA A 120 -11.07 5.27 -1.83
CA ALA A 120 -11.95 5.88 -0.83
C ALA A 120 -13.41 5.73 -1.28
N ILE A 121 -14.23 5.06 -0.49
CA ILE A 121 -15.68 4.94 -0.68
C ILE A 121 -16.40 5.95 0.21
N GLU A 122 -16.05 5.97 1.48
CA GLU A 122 -16.55 6.90 2.46
C GLU A 122 -15.41 7.30 3.39
N ILE A 123 -15.25 8.60 3.58
CA ILE A 123 -14.20 9.18 4.42
C ILE A 123 -14.81 10.12 5.45
N PRO A 124 -14.20 10.26 6.64
CA PRO A 124 -14.65 11.23 7.62
C PRO A 124 -14.46 12.67 7.12
N ARG A 125 -15.22 13.61 7.66
CA ARG A 125 -15.07 15.04 7.34
C ARG A 125 -13.76 15.62 7.86
N GLU A 126 -13.28 15.09 9.00
CA GLU A 126 -12.06 15.53 9.67
C GLU A 126 -11.31 14.32 10.20
N GLY A 127 -9.98 14.35 10.10
CA GLY A 127 -9.11 13.27 10.56
C GLY A 127 -9.12 12.02 9.69
N GLY A 128 -8.48 10.96 10.15
CA GLY A 128 -8.37 9.70 9.42
C GLY A 128 -7.37 9.74 8.27
N ASP A 129 -6.45 10.71 8.26
CA ASP A 129 -5.47 10.87 7.21
C ASP A 129 -4.50 9.68 7.11
N THR A 130 -4.23 9.25 5.90
CA THR A 130 -3.17 8.27 5.64
C THR A 130 -1.86 9.00 5.38
N MET A 131 -0.89 8.81 6.26
CA MET A 131 0.43 9.44 6.16
C MET A 131 1.44 8.50 5.51
N PHE A 132 2.34 9.07 4.71
CA PHE A 132 3.39 8.34 4.03
C PHE A 132 4.77 8.96 4.30
N SER A 133 5.81 8.13 4.28
CA SER A 133 7.20 8.56 4.44
C SER A 133 8.03 8.14 3.23
N ASN A 134 8.80 9.09 2.68
CA ASN A 134 9.75 8.81 1.60
C ASN A 134 11.00 8.12 2.17
N MET A 135 11.03 6.78 2.13
CA MET A 135 12.13 6.00 2.68
C MET A 135 13.40 6.06 1.84
N VAL A 136 13.30 6.41 0.55
CA VAL A 136 14.48 6.65 -0.31
C VAL A 136 15.18 7.92 0.15
N LEU A 137 14.42 9.00 0.35
CA LEU A 137 14.95 10.26 0.86
C LEU A 137 15.46 10.11 2.30
N ALA A 138 14.71 9.37 3.14
CA ALA A 138 15.14 9.09 4.51
C ALA A 138 16.50 8.39 4.54
N TYR A 139 16.73 7.39 3.69
CA TYR A 139 18.05 6.75 3.60
C TYR A 139 19.10 7.70 3.02
N ALA A 140 18.78 8.46 1.97
CA ALA A 140 19.72 9.39 1.34
C ALA A 140 20.24 10.43 2.32
N THR A 141 19.39 10.93 3.22
CA THR A 141 19.72 11.96 4.22
C THR A 141 20.30 11.44 5.53
N LEU A 142 20.40 10.11 5.70
CA LEU A 142 21.06 9.55 6.88
C LEU A 142 22.52 9.99 6.96
N PRO A 143 23.03 10.27 8.18
CA PRO A 143 24.46 10.48 8.40
C PRO A 143 25.27 9.27 7.92
N GLU A 144 26.43 9.50 7.31
CA GLU A 144 27.29 8.44 6.78
C GLU A 144 27.71 7.42 7.85
N GLU A 145 27.85 7.86 9.09
CA GLU A 145 28.08 6.94 10.22
C GLU A 145 26.94 5.95 10.39
N THR A 146 25.68 6.42 10.30
CA THR A 146 24.50 5.56 10.41
C THR A 146 24.42 4.60 9.24
N LYS A 147 24.64 5.07 8.00
CA LYS A 147 24.68 4.22 6.81
C LYS A 147 25.70 3.10 6.97
N ARG A 148 26.91 3.42 7.46
CA ARG A 148 27.95 2.42 7.74
C ARG A 148 27.52 1.41 8.81
N LYS A 149 26.83 1.86 9.86
CA LYS A 149 26.34 0.98 10.93
C LYS A 149 25.30 -0.04 10.43
N ILE A 150 24.44 0.35 9.50
CA ILE A 150 23.36 -0.52 8.97
C ILE A 150 23.77 -1.29 7.72
N ALA A 151 24.88 -0.95 7.08
CA ALA A 151 25.37 -1.63 5.89
C ALA A 151 25.55 -3.14 6.15
N GLY A 152 24.96 -3.96 5.30
CA GLY A 152 24.99 -5.42 5.40
C GLY A 152 24.21 -6.00 6.59
N LYS A 153 23.55 -5.17 7.41
CA LYS A 153 22.72 -5.66 8.51
C LYS A 153 21.36 -6.12 8.00
N THR A 154 20.80 -7.08 8.72
CA THR A 154 19.47 -7.62 8.44
C THR A 154 18.56 -7.46 9.65
N ALA A 155 17.26 -7.41 9.40
CA ALA A 155 16.22 -7.37 10.43
C ALA A 155 15.24 -8.53 10.23
N LEU A 156 14.85 -9.15 11.33
CA LEU A 156 13.77 -10.12 11.36
C LEU A 156 12.43 -9.36 11.43
N ASN A 157 11.62 -9.54 10.40
CA ASN A 157 10.28 -8.97 10.33
C ASN A 157 9.26 -10.08 10.60
N ARG A 158 8.43 -9.90 11.62
CA ARG A 158 7.44 -10.89 12.05
C ARG A 158 6.05 -10.28 12.04
N PHE A 159 5.10 -11.01 11.49
CA PHE A 159 3.69 -10.67 11.66
C PHE A 159 3.23 -11.18 13.05
N THR A 160 2.63 -10.28 13.82
CA THR A 160 2.04 -10.63 15.11
C THR A 160 0.54 -10.58 14.99
N TYR A 161 -0.13 -11.68 15.28
CA TYR A 161 -1.59 -11.69 15.38
C TYR A 161 -1.99 -10.89 16.62
N GLY A 162 -2.70 -9.80 16.44
CA GLY A 162 -3.14 -8.92 17.52
C GLY A 162 -4.65 -8.91 17.71
N ALA A 163 -5.10 -8.10 18.66
CA ALA A 163 -6.53 -7.96 18.97
C ALA A 163 -7.40 -7.48 17.79
N THR A 164 -6.77 -6.84 16.80
CA THR A 164 -7.42 -6.37 15.56
C THR A 164 -7.39 -7.41 14.44
N SER A 165 -6.70 -8.54 14.61
CA SER A 165 -6.69 -9.59 13.59
C SER A 165 -7.97 -10.43 13.72
N PRO A 166 -8.72 -10.65 12.62
CA PRO A 166 -9.84 -11.59 12.62
C PRO A 166 -9.39 -13.03 12.90
N ASP A 167 -8.11 -13.29 12.74
CA ASP A 167 -7.48 -14.57 13.01
C ASP A 167 -6.89 -14.55 14.44
N LYS A 168 -7.70 -14.96 15.42
CA LYS A 168 -7.36 -14.97 16.85
C LYS A 168 -6.29 -16.01 17.23
N ARG A 169 -5.40 -16.39 16.32
CA ARG A 169 -4.31 -17.31 16.63
C ARG A 169 -3.32 -16.63 17.56
N GLU A 170 -3.15 -17.18 18.74
CA GLU A 170 -2.02 -16.86 19.62
C GLU A 170 -0.75 -17.49 19.04
N GLY A 171 0.32 -16.73 18.98
CA GLY A 171 1.63 -17.25 18.59
C GLY A 171 2.36 -16.40 17.54
N ALA A 172 3.56 -16.87 17.19
CA ALA A 172 4.39 -16.24 16.19
C ALA A 172 3.80 -16.48 14.79
N GLY A 173 3.38 -15.40 14.11
CA GLY A 173 2.97 -15.42 12.71
C GLY A 173 4.15 -15.65 11.77
N PRO A 174 3.91 -15.60 10.44
CA PRO A 174 4.94 -15.71 9.44
C PRO A 174 6.01 -14.63 9.65
N GLN A 175 7.25 -14.98 9.31
CA GLN A 175 8.40 -14.08 9.49
C GLN A 175 9.38 -14.21 8.34
N CYS A 176 10.10 -13.12 8.06
CA CYS A 176 11.15 -13.09 7.07
C CYS A 176 12.28 -12.14 7.49
N VAL A 177 13.50 -12.50 7.10
CA VAL A 177 14.68 -11.65 7.32
C VAL A 177 14.92 -10.85 6.05
N HIS A 178 15.05 -9.52 6.19
CA HIS A 178 15.38 -8.62 5.09
C HIS A 178 16.59 -7.74 5.46
N PRO A 179 17.33 -7.23 4.47
CA PRO A 179 18.29 -6.15 4.71
C PRO A 179 17.61 -4.96 5.39
N VAL A 180 18.30 -4.30 6.32
CA VAL A 180 17.81 -3.06 6.96
C VAL A 180 17.63 -1.96 5.90
N ALA A 181 18.63 -1.78 5.03
CA ALA A 181 18.51 -0.94 3.85
C ALA A 181 18.23 -1.84 2.64
N ARG A 182 17.00 -1.79 2.13
CA ARG A 182 16.57 -2.60 0.99
C ARG A 182 16.66 -1.77 -0.29
N THR A 183 17.18 -2.39 -1.32
CA THR A 183 17.20 -1.80 -2.67
C THR A 183 15.83 -1.99 -3.34
N ILE A 184 15.33 -0.97 -4.02
CA ILE A 184 14.17 -1.06 -4.90
C ILE A 184 14.65 -1.74 -6.20
N PRO A 185 14.16 -2.93 -6.57
CA PRO A 185 14.73 -3.70 -7.69
C PRO A 185 14.67 -2.97 -9.03
N GLN A 186 13.73 -2.04 -9.20
CA GLN A 186 13.49 -1.33 -10.45
C GLN A 186 14.33 -0.05 -10.62
N THR A 187 14.80 0.53 -9.54
CA THR A 187 15.49 1.83 -9.57
C THR A 187 16.90 1.82 -9.02
N GLY A 188 17.28 0.79 -8.28
CA GLY A 188 18.58 0.68 -7.62
C GLY A 188 18.62 1.26 -6.23
#